data_735bdf6a5a7d5c2979ebbf2ea45c0b54
#
_entry.id   735bdf6a5a7d5c2979ebbf2ea45c0b54
#
_cell.length_a   1.000
_cell.length_b   1.000
_cell.length_c   1.000
_cell.angle_alpha   90.00
_cell.angle_beta   90.00
_cell.angle_gamma   90.00
#
_symmetry.space_group_name_H-M   'P 1'
#
loop_
_entity.id
_entity.type
_entity.pdbx_description
1 polymer ?
#
loop_
_entity_poly.entity_id
_entity_poly.type
_entity_poly.pdbx_seq_one_letter_code
_entity_poly.pdbx_strand_id
1 'polypeptide(L)'
;MIVKSFVLRIDSVNEIVSQCKYNTISIIRLEQKLNDLFYLLINKSIINKEAIDNEIIAITSYLNPLFQDFTHNTPLIDFIEFIKGYLTHAISYNVPISSITDYLLAQCTNVCAKAISQLAGVNFMDGRELVVCEDKNNINSFNWNSTLTNIRTKCHDKQQLVISGGYARTLKGEVLSIGKGGANLMASLVGVAMNADRIELFVDNENVHNVSSI
;
A
#
# COMPACT_ATOMS: atom_id res chain seq x y z
N MET A 1 5.30 -4.05 -21.80
CA MET A 1 4.62 -3.86 -20.49
C MET A 1 5.07 -2.56 -19.87
N ILE A 2 4.16 -1.84 -19.20
CA ILE A 2 4.46 -0.58 -18.50
C ILE A 2 4.27 -0.81 -17.00
N VAL A 3 5.20 -0.32 -16.19
CA VAL A 3 5.05 -0.27 -14.73
C VAL A 3 4.80 1.17 -14.31
N LYS A 4 3.77 1.41 -13.51
CA LYS A 4 3.38 2.74 -13.01
C LYS A 4 3.37 2.77 -11.49
N SER A 5 3.87 3.84 -10.88
CA SER A 5 3.75 4.09 -9.44
C SER A 5 2.86 5.30 -9.20
N PHE A 6 1.76 5.13 -8.47
CA PHE A 6 0.79 6.17 -8.18
C PHE A 6 0.75 6.53 -6.71
N VAL A 7 0.48 7.80 -6.44
CA VAL A 7 0.04 8.29 -5.14
C VAL A 7 -1.48 8.34 -5.14
N LEU A 8 -2.10 7.52 -4.32
CA LEU A 8 -3.55 7.51 -4.19
C LEU A 8 -4.00 8.72 -3.38
N ARG A 9 -4.67 9.64 -4.04
CA ARG A 9 -5.49 10.69 -3.47
C ARG A 9 -6.94 10.42 -3.86
N ILE A 10 -7.87 10.82 -3.02
CA ILE A 10 -9.30 10.55 -3.27
C ILE A 10 -9.81 11.20 -4.56
N ASP A 11 -9.31 12.41 -4.88
CA ASP A 11 -9.65 13.13 -6.11
C ASP A 11 -9.03 12.51 -7.38
N SER A 12 -8.00 11.67 -7.26
CA SER A 12 -7.32 11.02 -8.39
C SER A 12 -7.79 9.58 -8.67
N VAL A 13 -8.76 9.05 -7.94
CA VAL A 13 -9.23 7.66 -8.08
C VAL A 13 -9.60 7.32 -9.52
N ASN A 14 -10.45 8.11 -10.17
CA ASN A 14 -10.91 7.86 -11.54
C ASN A 14 -9.75 7.90 -12.55
N GLU A 15 -8.80 8.80 -12.36
CA GLU A 15 -7.60 8.87 -13.19
C GLU A 15 -6.77 7.61 -13.03
N ILE A 16 -6.48 7.19 -11.80
CA ILE A 16 -5.71 5.98 -11.51
C ILE A 16 -6.40 4.75 -12.11
N VAL A 17 -7.72 4.59 -11.90
CA VAL A 17 -8.51 3.49 -12.45
C VAL A 17 -8.41 3.46 -13.98
N SER A 18 -8.51 4.63 -14.63
CA SER A 18 -8.36 4.74 -16.10
C SER A 18 -6.98 4.35 -16.62
N GLN A 19 -5.95 4.43 -15.79
CA GLN A 19 -4.57 4.09 -16.09
C GLN A 19 -4.22 2.61 -15.82
N CYS A 20 -5.06 1.88 -15.06
CA CYS A 20 -4.90 0.44 -14.78
C CYS A 20 -5.37 -0.39 -16.00
N LYS A 21 -4.71 -0.21 -17.15
CA LYS A 21 -5.11 -0.80 -18.44
C LYS A 21 -4.33 -2.07 -18.76
N TYR A 22 -4.69 -2.68 -19.89
CA TYR A 22 -3.98 -3.82 -20.46
C TYR A 22 -2.47 -3.56 -20.56
N ASN A 23 -1.68 -4.58 -20.22
CA ASN A 23 -0.23 -4.54 -20.22
C ASN A 23 0.39 -3.52 -19.23
N THR A 24 -0.32 -3.24 -18.12
CA THR A 24 0.13 -2.31 -17.09
C THR A 24 0.13 -2.94 -15.72
N ILE A 25 1.24 -2.79 -14.99
CA ILE A 25 1.35 -3.08 -13.54
C ILE A 25 1.36 -1.73 -12.82
N SER A 26 0.40 -1.53 -11.93
CA SER A 26 0.21 -0.29 -11.17
C SER A 26 0.54 -0.48 -9.70
N ILE A 27 1.50 0.26 -9.18
CA ILE A 27 1.92 0.26 -7.78
C ILE A 27 1.21 1.42 -7.07
N ILE A 28 0.40 1.14 -6.06
CA ILE A 28 -0.39 2.13 -5.35
C ILE A 28 0.21 2.38 -3.96
N ARG A 29 0.51 3.63 -3.62
CA ARG A 29 0.83 4.09 -2.27
C ARG A 29 -0.19 5.13 -1.81
N LEU A 30 -0.35 5.25 -0.49
CA LEU A 30 -1.20 6.29 0.08
C LEU A 30 -0.49 7.65 0.03
N GLU A 31 -1.29 8.72 -0.06
CA GLU A 31 -0.80 10.06 0.15
C GLU A 31 -0.41 10.32 1.61
N GLN A 32 0.40 11.36 1.84
CA GLN A 32 0.91 11.68 3.16
C GLN A 32 -0.21 12.00 4.16
N LYS A 33 -1.25 12.74 3.73
CA LYS A 33 -2.38 13.10 4.57
C LYS A 33 -3.08 11.90 5.20
N LEU A 34 -3.29 10.82 4.44
CA LEU A 34 -3.92 9.60 4.95
C LEU A 34 -2.97 8.85 5.91
N ASN A 35 -1.69 8.81 5.61
CA ASN A 35 -0.70 8.28 6.55
C ASN A 35 -0.71 9.06 7.87
N ASP A 36 -0.78 10.39 7.83
CA ASP A 36 -0.82 11.24 9.02
C ASP A 36 -2.07 10.98 9.87
N LEU A 37 -3.24 10.78 9.25
CA LEU A 37 -4.46 10.38 9.96
C LEU A 37 -4.28 9.04 10.70
N PHE A 38 -3.63 8.06 10.09
CA PHE A 38 -3.34 6.79 10.74
C PHE A 38 -2.32 6.92 11.87
N TYR A 39 -1.29 7.74 11.72
CA TYR A 39 -0.36 8.03 12.80
C TYR A 39 -1.06 8.71 13.98
N LEU A 40 -1.99 9.64 13.73
CA LEU A 40 -2.80 10.26 14.77
C LEU A 40 -3.69 9.24 15.48
N LEU A 41 -4.38 8.38 14.73
CA LEU A 41 -5.20 7.30 15.30
C LEU A 41 -4.38 6.41 16.22
N ILE A 42 -3.24 5.91 15.76
CA ILE A 42 -2.39 5.00 16.53
C ILE A 42 -1.88 5.69 17.80
N ASN A 43 -1.36 6.90 17.71
CA ASN A 43 -0.80 7.63 18.86
C ASN A 43 -1.87 8.02 19.88
N LYS A 44 -3.06 8.49 19.44
CA LYS A 44 -4.15 8.87 20.35
C LYS A 44 -4.81 7.68 21.01
N SER A 45 -4.92 6.55 20.33
CA SER A 45 -5.54 5.32 20.84
C SER A 45 -4.90 4.84 22.15
N ILE A 46 -3.60 5.09 22.32
CA ILE A 46 -2.86 4.69 23.51
C ILE A 46 -3.15 5.59 24.71
N ILE A 47 -3.46 6.85 24.44
CA ILE A 47 -3.73 7.85 25.49
C ILE A 47 -5.18 7.77 25.94
N ASN A 48 -6.12 7.53 25.04
CA ASN A 48 -7.55 7.54 25.33
C ASN A 48 -8.35 6.65 24.35
N LYS A 49 -9.02 5.62 24.86
CA LYS A 49 -9.88 4.74 24.05
C LYS A 49 -11.02 5.49 23.34
N GLU A 50 -11.58 6.54 23.96
CA GLU A 50 -12.66 7.33 23.36
C GLU A 50 -12.18 8.15 22.15
N ALA A 51 -10.88 8.47 22.09
CA ALA A 51 -10.30 9.15 20.94
C ALA A 51 -10.26 8.26 19.67
N ILE A 52 -10.30 6.94 19.82
CA ILE A 52 -10.29 5.99 18.71
C ILE A 52 -11.47 6.26 17.77
N ASP A 53 -12.67 6.42 18.31
CA ASP A 53 -13.87 6.57 17.49
C ASP A 53 -13.86 7.86 16.67
N ASN A 54 -13.38 8.97 17.23
CA ASN A 54 -13.29 10.24 16.50
C ASN A 54 -12.29 10.18 15.33
N GLU A 55 -11.12 9.60 15.56
CA GLU A 55 -10.11 9.48 14.49
C GLU A 55 -10.55 8.46 13.42
N ILE A 56 -11.25 7.40 13.80
CA ILE A 56 -11.85 6.45 12.87
C ILE A 56 -12.92 7.13 12.00
N ILE A 57 -13.76 7.98 12.57
CA ILE A 57 -14.73 8.77 11.80
C ILE A 57 -14.02 9.63 10.75
N ALA A 58 -12.92 10.29 11.13
CA ALA A 58 -12.15 11.11 10.19
C ALA A 58 -11.56 10.27 9.03
N ILE A 59 -10.96 9.11 9.34
CA ILE A 59 -10.42 8.19 8.34
C ILE A 59 -11.53 7.63 7.45
N THR A 60 -12.64 7.20 8.05
CA THR A 60 -13.80 6.66 7.32
C THR A 60 -14.37 7.71 6.36
N SER A 61 -14.57 8.94 6.84
CA SER A 61 -15.07 10.04 6.02
C SER A 61 -14.12 10.36 4.87
N TYR A 62 -12.80 10.27 5.09
CA TYR A 62 -11.81 10.49 4.06
C TYR A 62 -11.80 9.38 3.00
N LEU A 63 -11.95 8.12 3.41
CA LEU A 63 -11.93 6.96 2.51
C LEU A 63 -13.27 6.68 1.82
N ASN A 64 -14.38 7.16 2.38
CA ASN A 64 -15.72 6.85 1.89
C ASN A 64 -15.92 7.08 0.38
N PRO A 65 -15.41 8.17 -0.25
CA PRO A 65 -15.54 8.36 -1.69
C PRO A 65 -14.88 7.25 -2.54
N LEU A 66 -13.82 6.62 -2.04
CA LEU A 66 -13.18 5.49 -2.72
C LEU A 66 -14.07 4.23 -2.71
N PHE A 67 -14.93 4.10 -1.70
CA PHE A 67 -15.74 2.89 -1.48
C PHE A 67 -17.24 3.07 -1.82
N GLN A 68 -17.66 4.25 -2.30
CA GLN A 68 -19.06 4.55 -2.56
C GLN A 68 -19.71 3.65 -3.62
N ASP A 69 -18.94 3.14 -4.57
CA ASP A 69 -19.39 2.26 -5.64
C ASP A 69 -19.47 0.78 -5.23
N PHE A 70 -19.04 0.46 -3.99
CA PHE A 70 -19.13 -0.91 -3.49
C PHE A 70 -20.46 -1.16 -2.79
N THR A 71 -21.10 -2.27 -3.14
CA THR A 71 -22.34 -2.70 -2.51
C THR A 71 -22.14 -2.82 -0.99
N HIS A 72 -22.87 -2.03 -0.21
CA HIS A 72 -22.84 -1.99 1.25
C HIS A 72 -21.53 -1.49 1.91
N ASN A 73 -20.57 -0.92 1.18
CA ASN A 73 -19.27 -0.46 1.71
C ASN A 73 -18.55 -1.53 2.58
N THR A 74 -18.84 -2.80 2.40
CA THR A 74 -18.35 -3.91 3.22
C THR A 74 -16.82 -3.90 3.39
N PRO A 75 -16.00 -3.68 2.33
CA PRO A 75 -14.55 -3.68 2.52
C PRO A 75 -14.03 -2.59 3.46
N LEU A 76 -14.68 -1.42 3.48
CA LEU A 76 -14.31 -0.33 4.38
C LEU A 76 -14.77 -0.64 5.81
N ILE A 77 -15.98 -1.16 5.98
CA ILE A 77 -16.53 -1.55 7.29
C ILE A 77 -15.65 -2.63 7.93
N ASP A 78 -15.38 -3.71 7.21
CA ASP A 78 -14.53 -4.82 7.67
C ASP A 78 -13.13 -4.32 8.07
N PHE A 79 -12.59 -3.38 7.30
CA PHE A 79 -11.29 -2.78 7.59
C PHE A 79 -11.31 -1.93 8.87
N ILE A 80 -12.36 -1.14 9.08
CA ILE A 80 -12.53 -0.32 10.28
C ILE A 80 -12.70 -1.20 11.53
N GLU A 81 -13.51 -2.25 11.46
CA GLU A 81 -13.67 -3.20 12.55
C GLU A 81 -12.36 -3.93 12.89
N PHE A 82 -11.61 -4.32 11.85
CA PHE A 82 -10.28 -4.90 12.01
C PHE A 82 -9.34 -3.95 12.76
N ILE A 83 -9.27 -2.66 12.37
CA ILE A 83 -8.41 -1.67 13.04
C ILE A 83 -8.81 -1.50 14.51
N LYS A 84 -10.11 -1.34 14.78
CA LYS A 84 -10.63 -1.21 16.16
C LYS A 84 -10.22 -2.40 17.03
N GLY A 85 -10.47 -3.60 16.55
CA GLY A 85 -10.11 -4.83 17.24
C GLY A 85 -8.60 -4.93 17.49
N TYR A 86 -7.80 -4.67 16.46
CA TYR A 86 -6.34 -4.75 16.54
C TYR A 86 -5.76 -3.74 17.54
N LEU A 87 -6.19 -2.48 17.50
CA LEU A 87 -5.74 -1.44 18.44
C LEU A 87 -6.18 -1.75 19.89
N THR A 88 -7.42 -2.21 20.07
CA THR A 88 -7.92 -2.61 21.39
C THR A 88 -7.06 -3.71 22.00
N HIS A 89 -6.71 -4.74 21.22
CA HIS A 89 -5.81 -5.80 21.67
C HIS A 89 -4.41 -5.29 21.94
N ALA A 90 -3.82 -4.49 21.04
CA ALA A 90 -2.49 -3.96 21.22
C ALA A 90 -2.36 -3.14 22.51
N ILE A 91 -3.36 -2.29 22.81
CA ILE A 91 -3.41 -1.51 24.06
C ILE A 91 -3.53 -2.44 25.27
N SER A 92 -4.39 -3.46 25.21
CA SER A 92 -4.63 -4.37 26.33
C SER A 92 -3.40 -5.20 26.69
N TYR A 93 -2.54 -5.50 25.72
CA TYR A 93 -1.30 -6.26 25.90
C TYR A 93 -0.03 -5.39 25.94
N ASN A 94 -0.18 -4.05 26.02
CA ASN A 94 0.94 -3.10 26.04
C ASN A 94 1.93 -3.31 24.86
N VAL A 95 1.43 -3.62 23.67
CA VAL A 95 2.27 -3.81 22.48
C VAL A 95 2.90 -2.47 22.08
N PRO A 96 4.22 -2.38 21.86
CA PRO A 96 4.87 -1.14 21.44
C PRO A 96 4.29 -0.61 20.11
N ILE A 97 3.99 0.70 20.05
CA ILE A 97 3.41 1.35 18.86
C ILE A 97 4.27 1.10 17.62
N SER A 98 5.58 1.26 17.76
CA SER A 98 6.54 1.09 16.65
C SER A 98 6.45 -0.29 15.99
N SER A 99 5.98 -1.31 16.72
CA SER A 99 5.84 -2.67 16.17
C SER A 99 4.54 -2.88 15.38
N ILE A 100 3.53 -2.01 15.56
CA ILE A 100 2.21 -2.15 14.92
C ILE A 100 1.96 -1.13 13.82
N THR A 101 2.65 0.01 13.84
CA THR A 101 2.42 1.13 12.91
C THR A 101 2.60 0.69 11.45
N ASP A 102 3.72 0.10 11.11
CA ASP A 102 4.00 -0.35 9.74
C ASP A 102 2.98 -1.38 9.25
N TYR A 103 2.57 -2.28 10.16
CA TYR A 103 1.55 -3.28 9.84
C TYR A 103 0.19 -2.65 9.52
N LEU A 104 -0.28 -1.71 10.35
CA LEU A 104 -1.58 -1.04 10.14
C LEU A 104 -1.59 -0.18 8.89
N LEU A 105 -0.52 0.58 8.64
CA LEU A 105 -0.38 1.38 7.42
C LEU A 105 -0.31 0.51 6.16
N ALA A 106 0.38 -0.62 6.22
CA ALA A 106 0.41 -1.59 5.13
C ALA A 106 -0.97 -2.18 4.85
N GLN A 107 -1.76 -2.49 5.89
CA GLN A 107 -3.13 -2.98 5.72
C GLN A 107 -4.03 -1.92 5.09
N CYS A 108 -3.91 -0.66 5.49
CA CYS A 108 -4.64 0.44 4.84
C CYS A 108 -4.30 0.54 3.36
N THR A 109 -3.01 0.52 3.02
CA THR A 109 -2.55 0.55 1.63
C THR A 109 -3.12 -0.63 0.83
N ASN A 110 -3.15 -1.83 1.43
CA ASN A 110 -3.72 -3.02 0.80
C ASN A 110 -5.22 -2.86 0.50
N VAL A 111 -6.00 -2.39 1.47
CA VAL A 111 -7.45 -2.21 1.27
C VAL A 111 -7.73 -1.20 0.18
N CYS A 112 -7.04 -0.06 0.18
CA CYS A 112 -7.19 0.97 -0.84
C CYS A 112 -6.74 0.47 -2.23
N ALA A 113 -5.60 -0.20 -2.34
CA ALA A 113 -5.12 -0.75 -3.61
C ALA A 113 -6.05 -1.85 -4.14
N LYS A 114 -6.60 -2.68 -3.25
CA LYS A 114 -7.60 -3.69 -3.61
C LYS A 114 -8.89 -3.04 -4.12
N ALA A 115 -9.35 -1.94 -3.52
CA ALA A 115 -10.49 -1.18 -4.03
C ALA A 115 -10.24 -0.65 -5.45
N ILE A 116 -9.07 -0.04 -5.69
CA ILE A 116 -8.67 0.40 -7.05
C ILE A 116 -8.66 -0.78 -8.03
N SER A 117 -8.15 -1.94 -7.65
CA SER A 117 -8.12 -3.11 -8.53
C SER A 117 -9.53 -3.58 -8.91
N GLN A 118 -10.46 -3.56 -7.97
CA GLN A 118 -11.86 -3.92 -8.19
C GLN A 118 -12.57 -2.93 -9.09
N LEU A 119 -12.40 -1.61 -8.86
CA LEU A 119 -12.95 -0.57 -9.73
C LEU A 119 -12.39 -0.64 -11.16
N ALA A 120 -11.13 -1.00 -11.30
CA ALA A 120 -10.49 -1.17 -12.60
C ALA A 120 -10.77 -2.53 -13.27
N GLY A 121 -11.36 -3.49 -12.56
CA GLY A 121 -11.59 -4.85 -13.06
C GLY A 121 -10.33 -5.65 -13.31
N VAL A 122 -9.24 -5.42 -12.52
CA VAL A 122 -7.93 -6.05 -12.68
C VAL A 122 -7.50 -6.85 -11.44
N ASN A 123 -6.47 -7.68 -11.56
CA ASN A 123 -5.96 -8.45 -10.44
C ASN A 123 -5.32 -7.56 -9.36
N PHE A 124 -5.42 -7.98 -8.11
CA PHE A 124 -4.72 -7.39 -6.96
C PHE A 124 -3.60 -8.28 -6.46
N MET A 125 -2.54 -7.65 -5.93
CA MET A 125 -1.46 -8.33 -5.21
C MET A 125 -0.97 -7.49 -4.04
N ASP A 126 -0.77 -8.13 -2.90
CA ASP A 126 -0.13 -7.54 -1.73
C ASP A 126 1.38 -7.37 -1.99
N GLY A 127 1.87 -6.14 -2.00
CA GLY A 127 3.28 -5.85 -2.28
C GLY A 127 4.25 -6.45 -1.27
N ARG A 128 3.80 -6.73 -0.03
CA ARG A 128 4.59 -7.42 0.98
C ARG A 128 4.95 -8.86 0.59
N GLU A 129 4.21 -9.44 -0.35
CA GLU A 129 4.54 -10.76 -0.89
C GLU A 129 5.69 -10.73 -1.91
N LEU A 130 6.03 -9.56 -2.40
CA LEU A 130 7.06 -9.37 -3.42
C LEU A 130 8.41 -9.02 -2.81
N VAL A 131 8.44 -8.02 -1.93
CA VAL A 131 9.69 -7.46 -1.39
C VAL A 131 10.04 -8.11 -0.06
N VAL A 132 11.26 -8.65 0.02
CA VAL A 132 11.80 -9.33 1.19
C VAL A 132 13.01 -8.60 1.73
N CYS A 133 13.01 -8.33 3.04
CA CYS A 133 14.16 -7.82 3.78
C CYS A 133 14.69 -8.89 4.75
N GLU A 134 15.97 -8.85 5.07
CA GLU A 134 16.59 -9.79 5.99
C GLU A 134 16.34 -9.39 7.45
N ASP A 135 16.36 -8.08 7.73
CA ASP A 135 16.20 -7.53 9.07
C ASP A 135 15.21 -6.35 9.07
N LYS A 136 14.28 -6.33 10.02
CA LYS A 136 13.33 -5.24 10.23
C LYS A 136 14.01 -3.92 10.61
N ASN A 137 15.13 -3.96 11.31
CA ASN A 137 15.85 -2.77 11.78
C ASN A 137 16.80 -2.19 10.73
N ASN A 138 16.99 -2.87 9.62
CA ASN A 138 17.86 -2.43 8.53
C ASN A 138 17.12 -2.49 7.19
N ILE A 139 16.48 -1.39 6.82
CA ILE A 139 15.75 -1.25 5.56
C ILE A 139 16.63 -1.48 4.32
N ASN A 140 17.95 -1.32 4.45
CA ASN A 140 18.89 -1.55 3.36
C ASN A 140 19.26 -3.05 3.19
N SER A 141 18.77 -3.93 4.07
CA SER A 141 19.02 -5.36 4.00
C SER A 141 18.02 -6.08 3.06
N PHE A 142 17.85 -5.58 1.83
CA PHE A 142 17.02 -6.27 0.85
C PHE A 142 17.61 -7.62 0.46
N ASN A 143 16.79 -8.66 0.55
CA ASN A 143 17.11 -9.94 -0.07
C ASN A 143 16.75 -9.89 -1.56
N TRP A 144 17.72 -9.44 -2.38
CA TRP A 144 17.53 -9.22 -3.81
C TRP A 144 17.09 -10.47 -4.55
N ASN A 145 17.70 -11.62 -4.25
CA ASN A 145 17.37 -12.88 -4.91
C ASN A 145 15.94 -13.30 -4.65
N SER A 146 15.52 -13.30 -3.38
CA SER A 146 14.14 -13.63 -3.00
C SER A 146 13.14 -12.64 -3.58
N THR A 147 13.45 -11.34 -3.55
CA THR A 147 12.59 -10.29 -4.10
C THR A 147 12.38 -10.45 -5.60
N LEU A 148 13.45 -10.57 -6.38
CA LEU A 148 13.36 -10.73 -7.84
C LEU A 148 12.68 -12.05 -8.22
N THR A 149 12.94 -13.13 -7.49
CA THR A 149 12.27 -14.42 -7.71
C THR A 149 10.78 -14.32 -7.43
N ASN A 150 10.38 -13.70 -6.31
CA ASN A 150 8.97 -13.50 -5.98
C ASN A 150 8.24 -12.70 -7.06
N ILE A 151 8.85 -11.57 -7.52
CA ILE A 151 8.25 -10.74 -8.56
C ILE A 151 8.07 -11.55 -9.84
N ARG A 152 9.11 -12.21 -10.32
CA ARG A 152 9.04 -13.02 -11.55
C ARG A 152 7.99 -14.11 -11.46
N THR A 153 7.97 -14.85 -10.36
CA THR A 153 7.04 -15.97 -10.18
C THR A 153 5.59 -15.52 -10.04
N LYS A 154 5.35 -14.45 -9.26
CA LYS A 154 3.98 -14.04 -8.93
C LYS A 154 3.36 -13.10 -9.96
N CYS A 155 4.18 -12.36 -10.72
CA CYS A 155 3.71 -11.41 -11.73
C CYS A 155 3.79 -11.96 -13.17
N HIS A 156 4.44 -13.12 -13.41
CA HIS A 156 4.79 -13.64 -14.73
C HIS A 156 3.63 -13.63 -15.75
N ASP A 157 2.46 -14.13 -15.36
CA ASP A 157 1.31 -14.25 -16.25
C ASP A 157 0.28 -13.10 -16.10
N LYS A 158 0.66 -12.03 -15.40
CA LYS A 158 -0.23 -10.93 -15.08
C LYS A 158 -0.02 -9.78 -16.04
N GLN A 159 -0.93 -9.65 -17.01
CA GLN A 159 -0.91 -8.52 -17.97
C GLN A 159 -1.52 -7.23 -17.38
N GLN A 160 -2.30 -7.36 -16.31
CA GLN A 160 -2.96 -6.26 -15.60
C GLN A 160 -2.94 -6.56 -14.12
N LEU A 161 -2.29 -5.69 -13.35
CA LEU A 161 -2.09 -5.92 -11.93
C LEU A 161 -2.02 -4.61 -11.16
N VAL A 162 -2.73 -4.54 -10.04
CA VAL A 162 -2.56 -3.50 -9.03
C VAL A 162 -1.84 -4.10 -7.84
N ILE A 163 -0.78 -3.45 -7.38
CA ILE A 163 0.05 -3.86 -6.25
C ILE A 163 0.02 -2.77 -5.18
N SER A 164 -0.18 -3.14 -3.92
CA SER A 164 0.02 -2.21 -2.79
C SER A 164 1.51 -1.92 -2.61
N GLY A 165 1.90 -0.64 -2.59
CA GLY A 165 3.30 -0.21 -2.60
C GLY A 165 3.83 0.27 -1.24
N GLY A 166 5.15 0.30 -1.10
CA GLY A 166 5.84 0.96 0.00
C GLY A 166 6.11 0.09 1.24
N TYR A 167 5.73 -1.19 1.22
CA TYR A 167 5.94 -2.10 2.35
C TYR A 167 6.59 -3.41 1.90
N ALA A 168 7.38 -4.00 2.80
CA ALA A 168 8.07 -5.27 2.63
C ALA A 168 7.75 -6.20 3.82
N ARG A 169 8.25 -7.42 3.75
CA ARG A 169 8.28 -8.31 4.91
C ARG A 169 9.68 -8.87 5.14
N THR A 170 9.97 -9.23 6.37
CA THR A 170 11.15 -10.03 6.69
C THR A 170 10.93 -11.50 6.35
N LEU A 171 12.00 -12.28 6.36
CA LEU A 171 11.90 -13.75 6.26
C LEU A 171 11.09 -14.37 7.41
N LYS A 172 10.96 -13.67 8.55
CA LYS A 172 10.14 -14.06 9.70
C LYS A 172 8.67 -13.63 9.57
N GLY A 173 8.31 -12.91 8.49
CA GLY A 173 6.95 -12.43 8.24
C GLY A 173 6.62 -11.07 8.89
N GLU A 174 7.56 -10.39 9.55
CA GLU A 174 7.34 -9.06 10.10
C GLU A 174 7.20 -8.04 8.98
N VAL A 175 6.22 -7.15 9.11
CA VAL A 175 5.99 -6.07 8.14
C VAL A 175 6.83 -4.86 8.49
N LEU A 176 7.40 -4.22 7.47
CA LEU A 176 8.16 -2.99 7.59
C LEU A 176 7.89 -2.04 6.43
N SER A 177 7.94 -0.73 6.73
CA SER A 177 7.91 0.29 5.70
C SER A 177 9.24 0.34 4.95
N ILE A 178 9.20 0.43 3.62
CA ILE A 178 10.39 0.67 2.80
C ILE A 178 10.85 2.13 2.93
N GLY A 179 10.04 2.97 3.57
CA GLY A 179 10.34 4.39 3.79
C GLY A 179 9.95 5.30 2.61
N LYS A 180 10.48 6.53 2.65
CA LYS A 180 10.19 7.54 1.62
C LYS A 180 10.68 7.05 0.24
N GLY A 181 9.78 7.07 -0.74
CA GLY A 181 10.07 6.56 -2.08
C GLY A 181 9.95 5.04 -2.24
N GLY A 182 9.53 4.30 -1.20
CA GLY A 182 9.43 2.83 -1.22
C GLY A 182 8.54 2.27 -2.34
N ALA A 183 7.44 2.94 -2.68
CA ALA A 183 6.60 2.51 -3.80
C ALA A 183 7.31 2.71 -5.17
N ASN A 184 8.07 3.80 -5.31
CA ASN A 184 8.86 4.04 -6.52
C ASN A 184 10.00 3.01 -6.65
N LEU A 185 10.66 2.67 -5.54
CA LEU A 185 11.64 1.58 -5.52
C LEU A 185 10.98 0.25 -5.92
N MET A 186 9.81 -0.06 -5.37
CA MET A 186 9.06 -1.26 -5.74
C MET A 186 8.70 -1.27 -7.23
N ALA A 187 8.27 -0.12 -7.80
CA ALA A 187 8.01 -0.01 -9.24
C ALA A 187 9.26 -0.29 -10.07
N SER A 188 10.40 0.22 -9.64
CA SER A 188 11.69 -0.04 -10.30
C SER A 188 12.07 -1.53 -10.24
N LEU A 189 11.90 -2.16 -9.07
CA LEU A 189 12.17 -3.60 -8.91
C LEU A 189 11.27 -4.47 -9.79
N VAL A 190 9.97 -4.15 -9.82
CA VAL A 190 9.01 -4.84 -10.68
C VAL A 190 9.36 -4.62 -12.15
N GLY A 191 9.68 -3.39 -12.53
CA GLY A 191 10.07 -3.06 -13.90
C GLY A 191 11.28 -3.85 -14.37
N VAL A 192 12.33 -3.89 -13.57
CA VAL A 192 13.56 -4.66 -13.88
C VAL A 192 13.26 -6.17 -13.91
N ALA A 193 12.57 -6.70 -12.92
CA ALA A 193 12.30 -8.13 -12.83
C ALA A 193 11.44 -8.65 -13.99
N MET A 194 10.53 -7.81 -14.50
CA MET A 194 9.57 -8.13 -15.57
C MET A 194 10.03 -7.67 -16.96
N ASN A 195 11.23 -7.10 -17.08
CA ASN A 195 11.73 -6.50 -18.33
C ASN A 195 10.71 -5.52 -18.94
N ALA A 196 10.23 -4.58 -18.13
CA ALA A 196 9.25 -3.60 -18.57
C ALA A 196 9.84 -2.63 -19.59
N ASP A 197 9.06 -2.26 -20.61
CA ASP A 197 9.48 -1.29 -21.64
C ASP A 197 9.63 0.13 -21.06
N ARG A 198 8.85 0.44 -20.00
CA ARG A 198 8.83 1.76 -19.40
C ARG A 198 8.36 1.70 -17.94
N ILE A 199 8.94 2.58 -17.10
CA ILE A 199 8.52 2.82 -15.72
C ILE A 199 8.09 4.29 -15.62
N GLU A 200 6.86 4.54 -15.16
CA GLU A 200 6.29 5.87 -14.96
C GLU A 200 6.06 6.10 -13.47
N LEU A 201 6.68 7.15 -12.91
CA LEU A 201 6.56 7.51 -11.51
C LEU A 201 5.72 8.79 -11.37
N PHE A 202 4.53 8.65 -10.77
CA PHE A 202 3.67 9.78 -10.45
C PHE A 202 4.00 10.25 -9.02
N VAL A 203 4.47 11.48 -8.90
CA VAL A 203 4.83 12.10 -7.61
C VAL A 203 3.80 13.18 -7.23
N ASP A 204 3.76 13.56 -5.95
CA ASP A 204 2.74 14.48 -5.40
C ASP A 204 2.74 15.89 -6.04
N ASN A 205 3.83 16.27 -6.72
CA ASN A 205 3.92 17.53 -7.44
C ASN A 205 3.86 17.23 -8.94
N GLU A 206 2.81 17.55 -9.58
CA GLU A 206 2.45 17.65 -11.01
C GLU A 206 3.46 17.23 -12.12
N ASN A 207 4.63 16.70 -11.78
CA ASN A 207 5.67 16.32 -12.71
C ASN A 207 5.79 14.80 -12.80
N VAL A 208 5.41 14.27 -13.96
CA VAL A 208 5.72 12.91 -14.36
C VAL A 208 7.21 12.84 -14.68
N HIS A 209 7.99 12.16 -13.86
CA HIS A 209 9.35 11.81 -14.22
C HIS A 209 9.34 10.52 -15.03
N ASN A 210 9.49 10.63 -16.34
CA ASN A 210 9.76 9.49 -17.20
C ASN A 210 11.22 9.04 -16.97
N VAL A 211 11.39 7.91 -16.33
CA VAL A 211 12.68 7.21 -16.33
C VAL A 211 12.67 6.31 -17.54
N SER A 212 13.27 6.77 -18.63
CA SER A 212 13.51 5.94 -19.80
C SER A 212 14.44 4.78 -19.41
N SER A 213 14.13 3.61 -19.95
CA SER A 213 14.89 2.37 -19.86
C SER A 213 16.40 2.59 -19.99
N ILE A 214 17.15 2.01 -19.07
CA ILE A 214 18.58 1.79 -19.18
C ILE A 214 18.83 0.60 -20.12
#